data_324f3f52ebbcff5e466b28a538bfa623
#
_entry.id   324f3f52ebbcff5e466b28a538bfa623
#
_cell.length_a   1.000
_cell.length_b   1.000
_cell.length_c   1.000
_cell.angle_alpha   90.00
_cell.angle_beta   90.00
_cell.angle_gamma   90.00
#
_symmetry.space_group_name_H-M   'P 1'
#
loop_
_entity.id
_entity.type
_entity.pdbx_description
1 polymer ?
#
loop_
_entity_poly.entity_id
_entity_poly.type
_entity_poly.pdbx_seq_one_letter_code
_entity_poly.pdbx_strand_id
1 'polypeptide(L)'
;MITPLFLVERNLLDVAFLFPLLVLGRLLNGLIGSASRPASFAYVADNSIAEKRTLKFARLESSFLLGTVAGPLLGGFLILITKETPFYVFSAMSLIASIGIFINLKNTSIHKKSEQPNVRASWKSSTIWPFLLIASIASLSQASLLQSIGFYVFDIFPTLDDLPIVVSMSFAVLSISTIVSQYLFTDAFPLNNYKLLIYGTILIIFSFFTMAYFQKISIYYLSLLINGLGGGMIRPAISSSLSLSQTPENQGSAAGYLGSVYPIGHILTPFVAMPIYASNPAYLYLFNSLLSIFIIIFIMVHPIFRNKS
;
A
#
# COMPACT_ATOMS: atom_id res chain seq x y z
N MET A 1 -18.62 -7.41 8.36
CA MET A 1 -17.64 -8.23 9.07
C MET A 1 -17.94 -8.43 10.55
N ILE A 2 -18.57 -7.49 11.25
CA ILE A 2 -18.95 -7.62 12.67
C ILE A 2 -20.06 -8.62 12.88
N THR A 3 -21.05 -8.66 11.96
CA THR A 3 -22.24 -9.49 12.11
C THR A 3 -21.96 -10.97 12.40
N PRO A 4 -21.00 -11.65 11.71
CA PRO A 4 -20.67 -13.02 12.02
C PRO A 4 -20.06 -13.21 13.44
N LEU A 5 -19.19 -12.29 13.86
CA LEU A 5 -18.59 -12.33 15.21
C LEU A 5 -19.66 -12.18 16.28
N PHE A 6 -20.55 -11.19 16.15
CA PHE A 6 -21.65 -10.95 17.06
C PHE A 6 -22.62 -12.15 17.15
N LEU A 7 -22.89 -12.81 16.03
CA LEU A 7 -23.76 -13.99 15.98
C LEU A 7 -23.14 -15.20 16.70
N VAL A 8 -21.81 -15.37 16.57
CA VAL A 8 -21.10 -16.45 17.28
C VAL A 8 -21.03 -16.18 18.78
N GLU A 9 -20.73 -14.96 19.21
CA GLU A 9 -20.72 -14.60 20.64
C GLU A 9 -22.07 -14.80 21.33
N ARG A 10 -23.17 -14.63 20.60
CA ARG A 10 -24.52 -14.87 21.07
C ARG A 10 -25.00 -16.33 20.95
N ASN A 11 -24.11 -17.26 20.57
CA ASN A 11 -24.45 -18.66 20.27
C ASN A 11 -25.59 -18.82 19.23
N LEU A 12 -25.76 -17.82 18.36
CA LEU A 12 -26.73 -17.86 17.26
C LEU A 12 -26.13 -18.47 15.99
N LEU A 13 -24.83 -18.65 15.96
CA LEU A 13 -24.10 -19.23 14.84
C LEU A 13 -22.97 -20.13 15.36
N ASP A 14 -22.80 -21.29 14.74
CA ASP A 14 -21.68 -22.18 15.04
C ASP A 14 -20.35 -21.52 14.60
N VAL A 15 -19.31 -21.70 15.40
CA VAL A 15 -17.95 -21.23 15.14
C VAL A 15 -17.43 -21.72 13.78
N ALA A 16 -17.86 -22.90 13.34
CA ALA A 16 -17.51 -23.45 12.03
C ALA A 16 -17.89 -22.54 10.85
N PHE A 17 -18.97 -21.75 10.97
CA PHE A 17 -19.41 -20.82 9.92
C PHE A 17 -18.73 -19.45 9.99
N LEU A 18 -18.00 -19.15 11.07
CA LEU A 18 -17.36 -17.85 11.25
C LEU A 18 -16.37 -17.54 10.13
N PHE A 19 -15.44 -18.46 9.87
CA PHE A 19 -14.39 -18.27 8.85
C PHE A 19 -14.98 -18.10 7.44
N PRO A 20 -15.88 -18.98 6.92
CA PRO A 20 -16.51 -18.79 5.62
C PRO A 20 -17.24 -17.47 5.50
N LEU A 21 -17.97 -17.03 6.51
CA LEU A 21 -18.70 -15.76 6.50
C LEU A 21 -17.77 -14.54 6.51
N LEU A 22 -16.66 -14.58 7.24
CA LEU A 22 -15.64 -13.55 7.21
C LEU A 22 -14.98 -13.46 5.83
N VAL A 23 -14.68 -14.60 5.20
CA VAL A 23 -14.13 -14.66 3.84
C VAL A 23 -15.14 -14.09 2.83
N LEU A 24 -16.40 -14.49 2.91
CA LEU A 24 -17.46 -13.96 2.03
C LEU A 24 -17.63 -12.45 2.19
N GLY A 25 -17.68 -11.97 3.44
CA GLY A 25 -17.76 -10.54 3.72
C GLY A 25 -16.54 -9.77 3.18
N ARG A 26 -15.35 -10.37 3.24
CA ARG A 26 -14.12 -9.78 2.70
C ARG A 26 -14.12 -9.75 1.17
N LEU A 27 -14.60 -10.81 0.52
CA LEU A 27 -14.76 -10.88 -0.93
C LEU A 27 -15.74 -9.83 -1.44
N LEU A 28 -16.92 -9.71 -0.82
CA LEU A 28 -17.93 -8.71 -1.18
C LEU A 28 -17.37 -7.28 -0.98
N ASN A 29 -16.71 -7.02 0.14
CA ASN A 29 -16.07 -5.72 0.38
C ASN A 29 -14.99 -5.42 -0.67
N GLY A 30 -14.17 -6.41 -1.06
CA GLY A 30 -13.15 -6.26 -2.08
C GLY A 30 -13.75 -5.98 -3.47
N LEU A 31 -14.79 -6.71 -3.87
CA LEU A 31 -15.46 -6.53 -5.15
C LEU A 31 -16.09 -5.13 -5.27
N ILE A 32 -16.87 -4.72 -4.26
CA ILE A 32 -17.55 -3.42 -4.26
C ILE A 32 -16.53 -2.27 -4.06
N GLY A 33 -15.60 -2.44 -3.12
CA GLY A 33 -14.61 -1.42 -2.75
C GLY A 33 -13.57 -1.15 -3.84
N SER A 34 -13.29 -2.14 -4.72
CA SER A 34 -12.32 -1.98 -5.82
C SER A 34 -12.68 -0.86 -6.80
N ALA A 35 -13.95 -0.55 -6.96
CA ALA A 35 -14.45 0.52 -7.82
C ALA A 35 -14.28 1.92 -7.22
N SER A 36 -14.14 2.05 -5.89
CA SER A 36 -14.18 3.35 -5.20
C SER A 36 -13.02 4.27 -5.61
N ARG A 37 -11.80 3.75 -5.69
CA ARG A 37 -10.62 4.55 -6.05
C ARG A 37 -10.66 5.00 -7.52
N PRO A 38 -10.83 4.13 -8.52
CA PRO A 38 -10.99 4.54 -9.91
C PRO A 38 -12.16 5.52 -10.13
N ALA A 39 -13.30 5.27 -9.48
CA ALA A 39 -14.46 6.15 -9.57
C ALA A 39 -14.17 7.55 -9.01
N SER A 40 -13.45 7.65 -7.88
CA SER A 40 -13.04 8.93 -7.30
C SER A 40 -12.14 9.73 -8.24
N PHE A 41 -11.16 9.08 -8.87
CA PHE A 41 -10.31 9.73 -9.87
C PHE A 41 -11.08 10.17 -11.10
N ALA A 42 -11.97 9.33 -11.63
CA ALA A 42 -12.84 9.68 -12.75
C ALA A 42 -13.71 10.89 -12.43
N TYR A 43 -14.37 10.88 -11.27
CA TYR A 43 -15.21 11.99 -10.82
C TYR A 43 -14.42 13.31 -10.71
N VAL A 44 -13.23 13.27 -10.13
CA VAL A 44 -12.35 14.45 -10.03
C VAL A 44 -11.91 14.93 -11.43
N ALA A 45 -11.60 14.01 -12.36
CA ALA A 45 -11.25 14.35 -13.72
C ALA A 45 -12.39 15.08 -14.45
N ASP A 46 -13.62 14.54 -14.32
CA ASP A 46 -14.81 15.08 -15.01
C ASP A 46 -15.25 16.43 -14.43
N ASN A 47 -15.03 16.66 -13.14
CA ASN A 47 -15.44 17.89 -12.42
C ASN A 47 -14.28 18.89 -12.21
N SER A 48 -13.20 18.78 -13.00
CA SER A 48 -12.04 19.65 -12.89
C SER A 48 -11.66 20.28 -14.20
N ILE A 49 -11.44 21.59 -14.19
CA ILE A 49 -10.77 22.29 -15.29
C ILE A 49 -9.30 21.86 -15.34
N ALA A 50 -8.71 21.82 -16.53
CA ALA A 50 -7.39 21.26 -16.78
C ALA A 50 -6.31 21.83 -15.84
N GLU A 51 -6.31 23.16 -15.62
CA GLU A 51 -5.32 23.87 -14.81
C GLU A 51 -5.36 23.47 -13.32
N LYS A 52 -6.53 23.07 -12.79
CA LYS A 52 -6.71 22.72 -11.38
C LYS A 52 -6.77 21.20 -11.14
N ARG A 53 -6.74 20.40 -12.18
CA ARG A 53 -6.90 18.94 -12.12
C ARG A 53 -5.78 18.27 -11.31
N THR A 54 -4.52 18.69 -11.56
CA THR A 54 -3.35 18.16 -10.83
C THR A 54 -3.47 18.42 -9.33
N LEU A 55 -3.86 19.63 -8.93
CA LEU A 55 -4.05 19.95 -7.51
C LEU A 55 -5.16 19.13 -6.86
N LYS A 56 -6.27 18.91 -7.58
CA LYS A 56 -7.38 18.09 -7.07
C LYS A 56 -7.00 16.62 -6.95
N PHE A 57 -6.22 16.08 -7.88
CA PHE A 57 -5.67 14.73 -7.77
C PHE A 57 -4.70 14.62 -6.60
N ALA A 58 -3.81 15.58 -6.41
CA ALA A 58 -2.90 15.61 -5.26
C ALA A 58 -3.66 15.60 -3.93
N ARG A 59 -4.75 16.37 -3.81
CA ARG A 59 -5.61 16.36 -2.61
C ARG A 59 -6.30 15.01 -2.40
N LEU A 60 -6.75 14.36 -3.46
CA LEU A 60 -7.35 13.03 -3.39
C LEU A 60 -6.32 11.99 -2.91
N GLU A 61 -5.11 11.99 -3.47
CA GLU A 61 -4.02 11.11 -3.03
C GLU A 61 -3.60 11.37 -1.59
N SER A 62 -3.52 12.64 -1.16
CA SER A 62 -3.24 13.00 0.23
C SER A 62 -4.30 12.43 1.18
N SER A 63 -5.57 12.40 0.79
CA SER A 63 -6.63 11.80 1.59
C SER A 63 -6.44 10.29 1.77
N PHE A 64 -6.02 9.57 0.73
CA PHE A 64 -5.68 8.15 0.85
C PHE A 64 -4.47 7.91 1.77
N LEU A 65 -3.44 8.75 1.67
CA LEU A 65 -2.26 8.69 2.55
C LEU A 65 -2.65 8.93 4.01
N LEU A 66 -3.45 9.96 4.29
CA LEU A 66 -3.95 10.23 5.64
C LEU A 66 -4.72 9.04 6.20
N GLY A 67 -5.58 8.40 5.39
CA GLY A 67 -6.30 7.19 5.78
C GLY A 67 -5.36 6.02 6.10
N THR A 68 -4.27 5.88 5.36
CA THR A 68 -3.27 4.81 5.58
C THR A 68 -2.54 4.98 6.92
N VAL A 69 -2.34 6.22 7.37
CA VAL A 69 -1.71 6.52 8.68
C VAL A 69 -2.73 6.48 9.81
N ALA A 70 -3.84 7.20 9.63
CA ALA A 70 -4.87 7.35 10.67
C ALA A 70 -5.59 6.02 10.96
N GLY A 71 -5.77 5.16 9.96
CA GLY A 71 -6.46 3.88 10.12
C GLY A 71 -5.81 2.97 11.17
N PRO A 72 -4.55 2.56 11.01
CA PRO A 72 -3.87 1.73 12.00
C PRO A 72 -3.74 2.39 13.38
N LEU A 73 -3.46 3.71 13.44
CA LEU A 73 -3.38 4.44 14.70
C LEU A 73 -4.70 4.41 15.46
N LEU A 74 -5.79 4.82 14.82
CA LEU A 74 -7.13 4.80 15.42
C LEU A 74 -7.54 3.39 15.78
N GLY A 75 -7.29 2.40 14.90
CA GLY A 75 -7.58 1.00 15.17
C GLY A 75 -6.87 0.49 16.41
N GLY A 76 -5.59 0.83 16.59
CA GLY A 76 -4.80 0.47 17.76
C GLY A 76 -5.31 1.06 19.07
N PHE A 77 -5.74 2.33 19.06
CA PHE A 77 -6.36 2.93 20.25
C PHE A 77 -7.75 2.36 20.55
N LEU A 78 -8.55 2.12 19.52
CA LEU A 78 -9.91 1.60 19.67
C LEU A 78 -9.93 0.16 20.22
N ILE A 79 -8.94 -0.67 19.87
CA ILE A 79 -8.85 -2.06 20.35
C ILE A 79 -8.61 -2.13 21.87
N LEU A 80 -8.08 -1.06 22.48
CA LEU A 80 -7.89 -0.97 23.92
C LEU A 80 -9.22 -0.86 24.70
N ILE A 81 -10.29 -0.42 24.03
CA ILE A 81 -11.63 -0.34 24.63
C ILE A 81 -12.25 -1.74 24.59
N THR A 82 -12.46 -2.29 23.40
CA THR A 82 -12.80 -3.70 23.16
C THR A 82 -12.27 -4.15 21.79
N LYS A 83 -12.11 -5.46 21.59
CA LYS A 83 -11.63 -6.02 20.31
C LYS A 83 -12.55 -5.69 19.12
N GLU A 84 -13.83 -5.43 19.39
CA GLU A 84 -14.87 -5.15 18.42
C GLU A 84 -15.00 -3.65 18.11
N THR A 85 -14.57 -2.75 19.02
CA THR A 85 -14.72 -1.29 18.88
C THR A 85 -14.20 -0.75 17.56
N PRO A 86 -13.00 -1.15 17.04
CA PRO A 86 -12.52 -0.67 15.73
C PRO A 86 -13.52 -0.94 14.61
N PHE A 87 -14.14 -2.12 14.59
CA PHE A 87 -15.10 -2.50 13.56
C PHE A 87 -16.36 -1.64 13.60
N TYR A 88 -16.89 -1.36 14.79
CA TYR A 88 -18.06 -0.49 14.95
C TYR A 88 -17.78 0.93 14.48
N VAL A 89 -16.65 1.50 14.94
CA VAL A 89 -16.27 2.87 14.58
C VAL A 89 -16.01 3.02 13.08
N PHE A 90 -15.22 2.12 12.48
CA PHE A 90 -14.95 2.18 11.03
C PHE A 90 -16.20 1.89 10.19
N SER A 91 -17.13 1.05 10.65
CA SER A 91 -18.41 0.84 9.98
C SER A 91 -19.29 2.09 10.04
N ALA A 92 -19.35 2.76 11.19
CA ALA A 92 -20.08 4.02 11.34
C ALA A 92 -19.48 5.12 10.45
N MET A 93 -18.14 5.27 10.45
CA MET A 93 -17.44 6.22 9.57
C MET A 93 -17.73 5.95 8.09
N SER A 94 -17.73 4.68 7.67
CA SER A 94 -18.04 4.30 6.29
C SER A 94 -19.50 4.62 5.92
N LEU A 95 -20.43 4.41 6.84
CA LEU A 95 -21.83 4.77 6.65
C LEU A 95 -22.02 6.29 6.51
N ILE A 96 -21.40 7.07 7.40
CA ILE A 96 -21.43 8.54 7.35
C ILE A 96 -20.82 9.04 6.04
N ALA A 97 -19.69 8.48 5.62
CA ALA A 97 -19.06 8.82 4.35
C ALA A 97 -19.96 8.50 3.16
N SER A 98 -20.61 7.33 3.17
CA SER A 98 -21.56 6.91 2.10
C SER A 98 -22.75 7.87 2.00
N ILE A 99 -23.34 8.24 3.14
CA ILE A 99 -24.44 9.22 3.19
C ILE A 99 -23.95 10.59 2.68
N GLY A 100 -22.77 11.03 3.13
CA GLY A 100 -22.17 12.28 2.67
C GLY A 100 -21.93 12.31 1.15
N ILE A 101 -21.45 11.20 0.58
CA ILE A 101 -21.29 11.03 -0.86
C ILE A 101 -22.66 11.10 -1.56
N PHE A 102 -23.65 10.34 -1.07
CA PHE A 102 -24.97 10.29 -1.68
C PHE A 102 -25.68 11.66 -1.72
N ILE A 103 -25.52 12.46 -0.66
CA ILE A 103 -26.15 13.79 -0.58
C ILE A 103 -25.41 14.83 -1.43
N ASN A 104 -24.06 14.80 -1.44
CA ASN A 104 -23.25 15.88 -1.98
C ASN A 104 -22.73 15.66 -3.40
N LEU A 105 -22.67 14.39 -3.87
CA LEU A 105 -22.22 14.11 -5.22
C LEU A 105 -23.29 14.46 -6.25
N LYS A 106 -22.96 15.43 -7.10
CA LYS A 106 -23.78 15.79 -8.25
C LYS A 106 -23.66 14.72 -9.33
N ASN A 107 -24.79 14.32 -9.93
CA ASN A 107 -24.75 13.49 -11.13
C ASN A 107 -23.99 14.22 -12.23
N THR A 108 -22.85 13.71 -12.59
CA THR A 108 -22.11 14.17 -13.77
C THR A 108 -22.81 13.63 -15.01
N SER A 109 -23.19 14.51 -15.91
CA SER A 109 -23.63 14.10 -17.25
C SER A 109 -22.52 13.27 -17.89
N ILE A 110 -22.89 12.09 -18.37
CA ILE A 110 -21.98 11.20 -19.10
C ILE A 110 -21.46 11.99 -20.29
N HIS A 111 -20.25 12.55 -20.19
CA HIS A 111 -19.60 13.09 -21.36
C HIS A 111 -19.41 11.93 -22.33
N LYS A 112 -20.03 12.03 -23.51
CA LYS A 112 -19.83 11.10 -24.62
C LYS A 112 -18.32 10.92 -24.78
N LYS A 113 -17.86 9.66 -24.58
CA LYS A 113 -16.51 9.26 -24.93
C LYS A 113 -16.21 9.82 -26.32
N SER A 114 -15.18 10.67 -26.43
CA SER A 114 -14.63 10.97 -27.75
C SER A 114 -14.20 9.63 -28.36
N GLU A 115 -14.70 9.33 -29.55
CA GLU A 115 -14.40 8.12 -30.34
C GLU A 115 -12.95 8.12 -30.87
N GLN A 116 -12.00 8.62 -30.09
CA GLN A 116 -10.59 8.43 -30.44
C GLN A 116 -10.24 6.97 -30.20
N PRO A 117 -9.68 6.29 -31.19
CA PRO A 117 -9.24 4.91 -31.05
C PRO A 117 -8.27 4.84 -29.88
N ASN A 118 -8.68 4.12 -28.85
CA ASN A 118 -7.91 3.93 -27.63
C ASN A 118 -6.71 3.03 -27.99
N VAL A 119 -5.63 3.61 -28.48
CA VAL A 119 -4.35 2.91 -28.68
C VAL A 119 -3.82 2.64 -27.27
N ARG A 120 -4.25 1.52 -26.69
CA ARG A 120 -3.76 1.09 -25.38
C ARG A 120 -2.30 0.68 -25.52
N ALA A 121 -1.41 1.35 -24.83
CA ALA A 121 -0.04 0.88 -24.70
C ALA A 121 -0.03 -0.57 -24.19
N SER A 122 0.80 -1.41 -24.79
CA SER A 122 0.93 -2.80 -24.32
C SER A 122 1.74 -2.83 -23.03
N TRP A 123 1.29 -3.60 -22.04
CA TRP A 123 2.06 -3.85 -20.81
C TRP A 123 3.43 -4.50 -21.08
N LYS A 124 3.59 -5.17 -22.24
CA LYS A 124 4.86 -5.77 -22.70
C LYS A 124 5.81 -4.75 -23.33
N SER A 125 5.39 -3.49 -23.50
CA SER A 125 6.26 -2.45 -24.06
C SER A 125 7.54 -2.33 -23.24
N SER A 126 8.69 -2.18 -23.92
CA SER A 126 10.00 -1.98 -23.29
C SER A 126 10.05 -0.75 -22.39
N THR A 127 9.13 0.19 -22.56
CA THR A 127 8.99 1.40 -21.73
C THR A 127 8.08 1.22 -20.52
N ILE A 128 7.37 0.09 -20.39
CA ILE A 128 6.39 -0.15 -19.31
C ILE A 128 6.81 -1.33 -18.42
N TRP A 129 7.08 -2.50 -19.01
CA TRP A 129 7.32 -3.73 -18.23
C TRP A 129 8.43 -3.64 -17.16
N PRO A 130 9.55 -2.88 -17.36
CA PRO A 130 10.59 -2.81 -16.34
C PRO A 130 10.09 -2.15 -15.04
N PHE A 131 9.25 -1.14 -15.17
CA PHE A 131 8.64 -0.46 -14.01
C PHE A 131 7.61 -1.36 -13.32
N LEU A 132 6.82 -2.13 -14.10
CA LEU A 132 5.86 -3.09 -13.55
C LEU A 132 6.57 -4.21 -12.78
N LEU A 133 7.71 -4.69 -13.28
CA LEU A 133 8.52 -5.70 -12.59
C LEU A 133 9.00 -5.18 -11.23
N ILE A 134 9.64 -4.01 -11.20
CA ILE A 134 10.10 -3.39 -9.94
C ILE A 134 8.93 -3.16 -9.01
N ALA A 135 7.82 -2.62 -9.51
CA ALA A 135 6.63 -2.36 -8.71
C ALA A 135 6.03 -3.65 -8.11
N SER A 136 6.01 -4.76 -8.87
CA SER A 136 5.52 -6.07 -8.41
C SER A 136 6.36 -6.59 -7.25
N ILE A 137 7.69 -6.57 -7.41
CA ILE A 137 8.63 -7.05 -6.39
C ILE A 137 8.58 -6.16 -5.15
N ALA A 138 8.61 -4.84 -5.33
CA ALA A 138 8.51 -3.89 -4.22
C ALA A 138 7.17 -4.02 -3.49
N SER A 139 6.08 -4.28 -4.22
CA SER A 139 4.76 -4.54 -3.63
C SER A 139 4.72 -5.83 -2.83
N LEU A 140 5.33 -6.92 -3.33
CA LEU A 140 5.42 -8.18 -2.59
C LEU A 140 6.21 -8.01 -1.29
N SER A 141 7.37 -7.37 -1.33
CA SER A 141 8.18 -7.07 -0.14
C SER A 141 7.43 -6.22 0.88
N GLN A 142 6.75 -5.16 0.43
CA GLN A 142 5.99 -4.28 1.32
C GLN A 142 4.75 -4.97 1.89
N ALA A 143 4.02 -5.75 1.07
CA ALA A 143 2.86 -6.50 1.51
C ALA A 143 3.23 -7.58 2.53
N SER A 144 4.36 -8.27 2.32
CA SER A 144 4.85 -9.28 3.26
C SER A 144 5.24 -8.67 4.60
N LEU A 145 5.89 -7.48 4.61
CA LEU A 145 6.15 -6.74 5.85
C LEU A 145 4.84 -6.40 6.57
N LEU A 146 3.90 -5.74 5.89
CA LEU A 146 2.64 -5.30 6.49
C LEU A 146 1.82 -6.46 7.07
N GLN A 147 1.80 -7.62 6.38
CA GLN A 147 1.05 -8.79 6.82
C GLN A 147 1.78 -9.57 7.92
N SER A 148 3.10 -9.48 8.04
CA SER A 148 3.88 -10.18 9.06
C SER A 148 4.10 -9.37 10.34
N ILE A 149 3.89 -8.06 10.37
CA ILE A 149 4.15 -7.20 11.54
C ILE A 149 3.49 -7.76 12.80
N GLY A 150 2.20 -8.10 12.75
CA GLY A 150 1.48 -8.65 13.89
C GLY A 150 2.12 -9.95 14.38
N PHE A 151 2.32 -10.90 13.51
CA PHE A 151 2.95 -12.18 13.84
C PHE A 151 4.36 -11.98 14.42
N TYR A 152 5.17 -11.12 13.78
CA TYR A 152 6.53 -10.86 14.26
C TYR A 152 6.57 -10.30 15.67
N VAL A 153 5.68 -9.36 16.00
CA VAL A 153 5.62 -8.80 17.35
C VAL A 153 5.23 -9.87 18.36
N PHE A 154 4.24 -10.73 18.06
CA PHE A 154 3.81 -11.80 18.96
C PHE A 154 4.83 -12.92 19.08
N ASP A 155 5.57 -13.25 18.00
CA ASP A 155 6.53 -14.37 18.00
C ASP A 155 7.88 -13.97 18.61
N ILE A 156 8.35 -12.73 18.39
CA ILE A 156 9.70 -12.30 18.77
C ILE A 156 9.71 -11.56 20.11
N PHE A 157 8.61 -10.89 20.47
CA PHE A 157 8.52 -10.10 21.70
C PHE A 157 7.38 -10.53 22.62
N PRO A 158 7.19 -11.84 22.88
CA PRO A 158 6.02 -12.35 23.63
C PRO A 158 5.97 -11.86 25.09
N THR A 159 7.08 -11.38 25.64
CA THR A 159 7.21 -10.91 27.03
C THR A 159 6.87 -9.43 27.20
N LEU A 160 6.58 -8.70 26.13
CA LEU A 160 6.19 -7.30 26.23
C LEU A 160 4.73 -7.19 26.65
N ASP A 161 4.46 -6.22 27.52
CA ASP A 161 3.09 -5.82 27.84
C ASP A 161 2.45 -5.13 26.62
N ASP A 162 1.12 -5.26 26.52
CA ASP A 162 0.33 -4.55 25.50
C ASP A 162 0.79 -4.75 24.03
N LEU A 163 1.04 -5.99 23.61
CA LEU A 163 1.43 -6.32 22.23
C LEU A 163 0.58 -5.64 21.13
N PRO A 164 -0.76 -5.47 21.29
CA PRO A 164 -1.56 -4.72 20.32
C PRO A 164 -1.11 -3.27 20.15
N ILE A 165 -0.64 -2.62 21.22
CA ILE A 165 -0.08 -1.26 21.14
C ILE A 165 1.23 -1.29 20.36
N VAL A 166 2.10 -2.27 20.63
CA VAL A 166 3.37 -2.43 19.88
C VAL A 166 3.12 -2.60 18.39
N VAL A 167 2.13 -3.39 17.99
CA VAL A 167 1.72 -3.57 16.59
C VAL A 167 1.22 -2.24 16.01
N SER A 168 0.37 -1.52 16.73
CA SER A 168 -0.17 -0.25 16.27
C SER A 168 0.91 0.82 16.10
N MET A 169 1.83 0.91 17.05
CA MET A 169 3.00 1.79 16.97
C MET A 169 3.93 1.42 15.81
N SER A 170 4.04 0.13 15.48
CA SER A 170 4.79 -0.34 14.32
C SER A 170 4.24 0.21 13.01
N PHE A 171 2.92 0.15 12.82
CA PHE A 171 2.26 0.77 11.67
C PHE A 171 2.39 2.29 11.67
N ALA A 172 2.32 2.92 12.84
CA ALA A 172 2.50 4.36 12.97
C ALA A 172 3.89 4.81 12.53
N VAL A 173 4.95 4.19 13.09
CA VAL A 173 6.34 4.49 12.73
C VAL A 173 6.57 4.31 11.24
N LEU A 174 6.13 3.18 10.67
CA LEU A 174 6.26 2.89 9.25
C LEU A 174 5.55 3.94 8.37
N SER A 175 4.33 4.30 8.73
CA SER A 175 3.51 5.23 7.95
C SER A 175 4.01 6.66 8.06
N ILE A 176 4.34 7.14 9.27
CA ILE A 176 4.86 8.48 9.49
C ILE A 176 6.20 8.66 8.78
N SER A 177 7.12 7.70 8.89
CA SER A 177 8.40 7.76 8.21
C SER A 177 8.24 7.75 6.68
N THR A 178 7.26 7.02 6.14
CA THR A 178 6.93 7.05 4.71
C THR A 178 6.48 8.45 4.26
N ILE A 179 5.59 9.10 5.01
CA ILE A 179 5.10 10.45 4.69
C ILE A 179 6.24 11.47 4.81
N VAL A 180 7.01 11.41 5.90
CA VAL A 180 8.17 12.29 6.11
C VAL A 180 9.17 12.15 4.95
N SER A 181 9.43 10.93 4.51
CA SER A 181 10.31 10.67 3.38
C SER A 181 9.77 11.27 2.07
N GLN A 182 8.48 11.10 1.79
CA GLN A 182 7.86 11.69 0.60
C GLN A 182 8.01 13.21 0.62
N TYR A 183 7.68 13.87 1.74
CA TYR A 183 7.81 15.32 1.86
C TYR A 183 9.28 15.78 1.71
N LEU A 184 10.20 15.14 2.43
CA LEU A 184 11.61 15.55 2.43
C LEU A 184 12.26 15.41 1.05
N PHE A 185 12.06 14.29 0.37
CA PHE A 185 12.82 13.95 -0.84
C PHE A 185 12.10 14.23 -2.16
N THR A 186 10.79 14.54 -2.11
CA THR A 186 10.03 15.02 -3.28
C THR A 186 9.86 16.53 -3.30
N ASP A 187 9.66 17.16 -2.14
CA ASP A 187 9.28 18.57 -2.05
C ASP A 187 10.40 19.45 -1.48
N ALA A 188 10.92 19.12 -0.28
CA ALA A 188 11.89 19.95 0.42
C ALA A 188 13.32 19.85 -0.17
N PHE A 189 13.77 18.64 -0.48
CA PHE A 189 15.08 18.34 -1.07
C PHE A 189 14.91 17.41 -2.27
N PRO A 190 14.41 17.91 -3.40
CA PRO A 190 14.00 17.07 -4.51
C PRO A 190 15.20 16.31 -5.10
N LEU A 191 15.12 14.99 -5.01
CA LEU A 191 16.05 14.08 -5.66
C LEU A 191 15.48 13.62 -6.99
N ASN A 192 16.34 13.37 -7.98
CA ASN A 192 15.89 12.76 -9.22
C ASN A 192 15.38 11.32 -8.98
N ASN A 193 14.50 10.84 -9.86
CA ASN A 193 13.84 9.54 -9.70
C ASN A 193 14.84 8.38 -9.59
N TYR A 194 15.96 8.44 -10.31
CA TYR A 194 17.00 7.41 -10.23
C TYR A 194 17.64 7.33 -8.84
N LYS A 195 18.00 8.47 -8.25
CA LYS A 195 18.54 8.52 -6.88
C LYS A 195 17.52 8.05 -5.86
N LEU A 196 16.25 8.44 -6.01
CA LEU A 196 15.16 7.97 -5.14
C LEU A 196 15.02 6.45 -5.19
N LEU A 197 15.07 5.85 -6.37
CA LEU A 197 15.02 4.39 -6.54
C LEU A 197 16.21 3.70 -5.88
N ILE A 198 17.43 4.18 -6.10
CA ILE A 198 18.65 3.57 -5.54
C ILE A 198 18.69 3.72 -4.02
N TYR A 199 18.59 4.94 -3.50
CA TYR A 199 18.69 5.20 -2.05
C TYR A 199 17.54 4.56 -1.29
N GLY A 200 16.31 4.65 -1.82
CA GLY A 200 15.15 3.99 -1.22
C GLY A 200 15.34 2.48 -1.15
N THR A 201 15.87 1.86 -2.21
CA THR A 201 16.10 0.40 -2.21
C THR A 201 17.22 0.00 -1.25
N ILE A 202 18.31 0.79 -1.14
CA ILE A 202 19.39 0.56 -0.15
C ILE A 202 18.81 0.60 1.28
N LEU A 203 17.98 1.59 1.59
CA LEU A 203 17.35 1.69 2.91
C LEU A 203 16.46 0.46 3.20
N ILE A 204 15.69 -0.02 2.22
CA ILE A 204 14.85 -1.21 2.38
C ILE A 204 15.71 -2.47 2.60
N ILE A 205 16.80 -2.65 1.84
CA ILE A 205 17.73 -3.77 2.05
C ILE A 205 18.24 -3.76 3.48
N PHE A 206 18.75 -2.61 3.94
CA PHE A 206 19.29 -2.47 5.29
C PHE A 206 18.23 -2.73 6.37
N SER A 207 17.01 -2.21 6.20
CA SER A 207 15.90 -2.44 7.09
C SER A 207 15.57 -3.93 7.23
N PHE A 208 15.40 -4.64 6.13
CA PHE A 208 15.08 -6.08 6.18
C PHE A 208 16.24 -6.90 6.75
N PHE A 209 17.47 -6.54 6.41
CA PHE A 209 18.66 -7.19 6.98
C PHE A 209 18.70 -7.04 8.50
N THR A 210 18.47 -5.83 9.02
CA THR A 210 18.45 -5.59 10.47
C THR A 210 17.30 -6.32 11.16
N MET A 211 16.12 -6.41 10.55
CA MET A 211 15.01 -7.20 11.10
C MET A 211 15.30 -8.72 11.13
N ALA A 212 16.08 -9.23 10.18
CA ALA A 212 16.43 -10.65 10.14
C ALA A 212 17.41 -11.05 11.26
N TYR A 213 18.35 -10.17 11.62
CA TYR A 213 19.43 -10.54 12.52
C TYR A 213 19.30 -10.02 13.94
N PHE A 214 18.55 -8.94 14.17
CA PHE A 214 18.50 -8.28 15.48
C PHE A 214 17.09 -8.29 16.08
N GLN A 215 16.91 -9.11 17.10
CA GLN A 215 15.65 -9.30 17.83
C GLN A 215 15.54 -8.36 19.05
N LYS A 216 15.85 -7.06 18.88
CA LYS A 216 15.68 -6.04 19.92
C LYS A 216 14.62 -5.04 19.51
N ILE A 217 13.70 -4.71 20.42
CA ILE A 217 12.56 -3.82 20.12
C ILE A 217 12.99 -2.45 19.59
N SER A 218 14.08 -1.87 20.10
CA SER A 218 14.61 -0.60 19.61
C SER A 218 15.14 -0.70 18.18
N ILE A 219 15.81 -1.80 17.82
CA ILE A 219 16.30 -2.05 16.46
C ILE A 219 15.12 -2.35 15.53
N TYR A 220 14.10 -3.06 16.00
CA TYR A 220 12.89 -3.31 15.25
C TYR A 220 12.19 -2.01 14.82
N TYR A 221 11.94 -1.06 15.76
CA TYR A 221 11.37 0.24 15.41
C TYR A 221 12.28 1.07 14.49
N LEU A 222 13.59 1.03 14.71
CA LEU A 222 14.56 1.68 13.81
C LEU A 222 14.49 1.08 12.40
N SER A 223 14.37 -0.23 12.29
CA SER A 223 14.22 -0.91 11.00
C SER A 223 12.93 -0.50 10.28
N LEU A 224 11.81 -0.39 11.00
CA LEU A 224 10.55 0.09 10.45
C LEU A 224 10.63 1.55 9.98
N LEU A 225 11.30 2.41 10.76
CA LEU A 225 11.56 3.79 10.38
C LEU A 225 12.36 3.86 9.07
N ILE A 226 13.45 3.10 8.98
CA ILE A 226 14.30 3.04 7.78
C ILE A 226 13.50 2.46 6.59
N ASN A 227 12.66 1.43 6.82
CA ASN A 227 11.80 0.86 5.79
C ASN A 227 10.80 1.87 5.24
N GLY A 228 10.15 2.62 6.13
CA GLY A 228 9.23 3.68 5.74
C GLY A 228 9.91 4.78 4.94
N LEU A 229 11.11 5.23 5.35
CA LEU A 229 11.90 6.19 4.57
C LEU A 229 12.20 5.67 3.17
N GLY A 230 12.64 4.42 3.04
CA GLY A 230 12.90 3.79 1.73
C GLY A 230 11.65 3.64 0.88
N GLY A 231 10.55 3.16 1.46
CA GLY A 231 9.27 2.99 0.77
C GLY A 231 8.67 4.31 0.28
N GLY A 232 8.84 5.38 1.07
CA GLY A 232 8.41 6.73 0.71
C GLY A 232 9.14 7.31 -0.51
N MET A 233 10.37 6.86 -0.79
CA MET A 233 11.13 7.24 -1.98
C MET A 233 10.73 6.41 -3.21
N ILE A 234 10.59 5.10 -3.07
CA ILE A 234 10.46 4.18 -4.22
C ILE A 234 9.14 4.35 -4.96
N ARG A 235 8.01 4.41 -4.24
CA ARG A 235 6.68 4.46 -4.87
C ARG A 235 6.50 5.66 -5.79
N PRO A 236 6.72 6.92 -5.35
CA PRO A 236 6.60 8.08 -6.22
C PRO A 236 7.62 8.05 -7.37
N ALA A 237 8.84 7.54 -7.13
CA ALA A 237 9.87 7.44 -8.15
C ALA A 237 9.48 6.47 -9.28
N ILE A 238 8.90 5.31 -8.97
CA ILE A 238 8.38 4.37 -9.98
C ILE A 238 7.26 5.04 -10.79
N SER A 239 6.28 5.65 -10.12
CA SER A 239 5.12 6.27 -10.77
C SER A 239 5.53 7.43 -11.68
N SER A 240 6.42 8.29 -11.20
CA SER A 240 6.95 9.43 -11.94
C SER A 240 7.79 8.96 -13.15
N SER A 241 8.71 8.02 -12.95
CA SER A 241 9.56 7.51 -14.03
C SER A 241 8.76 6.81 -15.12
N LEU A 242 7.74 6.02 -14.74
CA LEU A 242 6.83 5.38 -15.69
C LEU A 242 6.06 6.43 -16.47
N SER A 243 5.47 7.43 -15.81
CA SER A 243 4.72 8.52 -16.47
C SER A 243 5.60 9.28 -17.46
N LEU A 244 6.81 9.66 -17.06
CA LEU A 244 7.78 10.37 -17.91
C LEU A 244 8.30 9.54 -19.10
N SER A 245 8.15 8.21 -19.03
CA SER A 245 8.54 7.32 -20.14
C SER A 245 7.45 7.12 -21.18
N GLN A 246 6.25 7.69 -20.96
CA GLN A 246 5.09 7.52 -21.83
C GLN A 246 4.72 8.82 -22.56
N THR A 247 4.11 8.67 -23.74
CA THR A 247 3.44 9.79 -24.39
C THR A 247 2.15 10.15 -23.63
N PRO A 248 1.64 11.40 -23.76
CA PRO A 248 0.43 11.81 -23.06
C PRO A 248 -0.76 10.86 -23.24
N GLU A 249 -0.90 10.28 -24.46
CA GLU A 249 -2.00 9.37 -24.81
C GLU A 249 -1.91 8.03 -24.05
N ASN A 250 -0.70 7.59 -23.71
CA ASN A 250 -0.41 6.30 -23.08
C ASN A 250 -0.30 6.38 -21.53
N GLN A 251 -0.21 7.59 -20.96
CA GLN A 251 -0.05 7.77 -19.51
C GLN A 251 -1.18 7.12 -18.71
N GLY A 252 -2.42 7.24 -19.17
CA GLY A 252 -3.58 6.62 -18.50
C GLY A 252 -3.50 5.09 -18.48
N SER A 253 -3.09 4.47 -19.60
CA SER A 253 -2.91 3.01 -19.68
C SER A 253 -1.76 2.53 -18.77
N ALA A 254 -0.65 3.24 -18.77
CA ALA A 254 0.51 2.92 -17.94
C ALA A 254 0.19 3.03 -16.44
N ALA A 255 -0.51 4.10 -16.03
CA ALA A 255 -0.98 4.28 -14.67
C ALA A 255 -1.97 3.18 -14.25
N GLY A 256 -2.85 2.75 -15.16
CA GLY A 256 -3.76 1.61 -14.95
C GLY A 256 -3.02 0.30 -14.70
N TYR A 257 -2.00 -0.01 -15.49
CA TYR A 257 -1.15 -1.20 -15.28
C TYR A 257 -0.43 -1.13 -13.94
N LEU A 258 0.18 0.01 -13.59
CA LEU A 258 0.86 0.18 -12.31
C LEU A 258 -0.11 0.01 -11.13
N GLY A 259 -1.31 0.57 -11.22
CA GLY A 259 -2.36 0.41 -10.23
C GLY A 259 -2.82 -1.04 -10.05
N SER A 260 -2.78 -1.85 -11.13
CA SER A 260 -3.13 -3.29 -11.09
C SER A 260 -2.03 -4.14 -10.48
N VAL A 261 -0.77 -3.71 -10.54
CA VAL A 261 0.39 -4.47 -10.06
C VAL A 261 0.50 -4.41 -8.52
N TYR A 262 0.19 -3.29 -7.89
CA TYR A 262 0.30 -3.17 -6.44
C TYR A 262 -0.54 -4.20 -5.64
N PRO A 263 -1.80 -4.51 -6.01
CA PRO A 263 -2.55 -5.58 -5.35
C PRO A 263 -1.95 -6.97 -5.49
N ILE A 264 -1.17 -7.24 -6.55
CA ILE A 264 -0.55 -8.55 -6.80
C ILE A 264 0.36 -8.96 -5.64
N GLY A 265 1.15 -8.02 -5.10
CA GLY A 265 1.99 -8.29 -3.94
C GLY A 265 1.19 -8.79 -2.74
N HIS A 266 0.05 -8.15 -2.45
CA HIS A 266 -0.83 -8.57 -1.36
C HIS A 266 -1.48 -9.93 -1.59
N ILE A 267 -1.81 -10.28 -2.85
CA ILE A 267 -2.37 -11.58 -3.22
C ILE A 267 -1.31 -12.68 -3.09
N LEU A 268 -0.08 -12.41 -3.51
CA LEU A 268 1.00 -13.41 -3.49
C LEU A 268 1.57 -13.64 -2.08
N THR A 269 1.48 -12.67 -1.18
CA THR A 269 2.05 -12.77 0.17
C THR A 269 1.62 -14.03 0.93
N PRO A 270 0.32 -14.42 1.02
CA PRO A 270 -0.08 -15.63 1.73
C PRO A 270 0.53 -16.92 1.15
N PHE A 271 0.82 -16.95 -0.13
CA PHE A 271 1.32 -18.15 -0.83
C PHE A 271 2.84 -18.23 -0.89
N VAL A 272 3.52 -17.09 -0.90
CA VAL A 272 4.99 -17.02 -1.04
C VAL A 272 5.65 -16.61 0.26
N ALA A 273 5.25 -15.46 0.81
CA ALA A 273 5.94 -14.87 1.95
C ALA A 273 5.56 -15.53 3.29
N MET A 274 4.28 -15.83 3.50
CA MET A 274 3.85 -16.40 4.78
C MET A 274 4.35 -17.82 5.04
N PRO A 275 4.45 -18.74 4.05
CA PRO A 275 5.13 -20.03 4.25
C PRO A 275 6.61 -19.89 4.60
N ILE A 276 7.31 -18.92 4.01
CA ILE A 276 8.71 -18.62 4.38
C ILE A 276 8.78 -18.11 5.83
N TYR A 277 7.88 -17.20 6.21
CA TYR A 277 7.78 -16.70 7.58
C TYR A 277 7.51 -17.82 8.58
N ALA A 278 6.58 -18.72 8.27
CA ALA A 278 6.19 -19.83 9.13
C ALA A 278 7.35 -20.83 9.39
N SER A 279 8.30 -20.95 8.45
CA SER A 279 9.49 -21.76 8.68
C SER A 279 10.49 -21.06 9.61
N ASN A 280 10.73 -19.77 9.41
CA ASN A 280 11.50 -18.92 10.31
C ASN A 280 11.25 -17.43 9.94
N PRO A 281 10.88 -16.56 10.91
CA PRO A 281 10.68 -15.14 10.65
C PRO A 281 11.87 -14.45 9.95
N ALA A 282 13.10 -14.80 10.34
CA ALA A 282 14.30 -14.23 9.75
C ALA A 282 14.41 -14.53 8.24
N TYR A 283 13.97 -15.70 7.80
CA TYR A 283 14.04 -16.09 6.38
C TYR A 283 13.16 -15.20 5.50
N LEU A 284 12.00 -14.77 5.99
CA LEU A 284 11.16 -13.83 5.26
C LEU A 284 11.88 -12.50 5.02
N TYR A 285 12.52 -11.95 6.04
CA TYR A 285 13.20 -10.66 5.92
C TYR A 285 14.48 -10.76 5.08
N LEU A 286 15.21 -11.88 5.17
CA LEU A 286 16.30 -12.17 4.24
C LEU A 286 15.82 -12.30 2.79
N PHE A 287 14.71 -12.99 2.56
CA PHE A 287 14.09 -13.09 1.25
C PHE A 287 13.71 -11.71 0.68
N ASN A 288 13.09 -10.83 1.49
CA ASN A 288 12.77 -9.48 1.09
C ASN A 288 14.02 -8.62 0.82
N SER A 289 15.09 -8.83 1.59
CA SER A 289 16.38 -8.20 1.34
C SER A 289 16.97 -8.63 -0.01
N LEU A 290 16.92 -9.93 -0.33
CA LEU A 290 17.37 -10.47 -1.62
C LEU A 290 16.52 -9.94 -2.79
N LEU A 291 15.20 -9.86 -2.66
CA LEU A 291 14.34 -9.23 -3.65
C LEU A 291 14.70 -7.76 -3.89
N SER A 292 15.05 -7.04 -2.82
CA SER A 292 15.46 -5.65 -2.93
C SER A 292 16.86 -5.50 -3.56
N ILE A 293 17.77 -6.44 -3.31
CA ILE A 293 19.08 -6.52 -4.01
C ILE A 293 18.85 -6.77 -5.50
N PHE A 294 17.93 -7.65 -5.86
CA PHE A 294 17.57 -7.86 -7.27
C PHE A 294 17.04 -6.56 -7.91
N ILE A 295 16.18 -5.81 -7.23
CA ILE A 295 15.68 -4.51 -7.72
C ILE A 295 16.84 -3.55 -8.01
N ILE A 296 17.79 -3.40 -7.09
CA ILE A 296 18.91 -2.44 -7.28
C ILE A 296 19.80 -2.86 -8.45
N ILE A 297 20.12 -4.14 -8.56
CA ILE A 297 20.91 -4.67 -9.68
C ILE A 297 20.17 -4.43 -11.00
N PHE A 298 18.86 -4.70 -11.04
CA PHE A 298 18.04 -4.49 -12.23
C PHE A 298 18.01 -3.01 -12.65
N ILE A 299 17.84 -2.08 -11.68
CA ILE A 299 17.88 -0.64 -11.96
C ILE A 299 19.24 -0.21 -12.51
N MET A 300 20.34 -0.74 -11.97
CA MET A 300 21.69 -0.39 -12.42
C MET A 300 22.04 -0.93 -13.81
N VAL A 301 21.48 -2.08 -14.18
CA VAL A 301 21.80 -2.76 -15.45
C VAL A 301 20.87 -2.34 -16.57
N HIS A 302 19.58 -2.12 -16.30
CA HIS A 302 18.59 -1.91 -17.34
C HIS A 302 18.65 -0.48 -17.93
N PRO A 303 18.80 -0.31 -19.27
CA PRO A 303 19.08 0.97 -19.93
C PRO A 303 18.03 2.06 -19.66
N ILE A 304 16.77 1.69 -19.45
CA ILE A 304 15.67 2.65 -19.25
C ILE A 304 15.86 3.54 -18.01
N PHE A 305 16.63 3.07 -17.02
CA PHE A 305 16.91 3.83 -15.80
C PHE A 305 18.18 4.67 -15.92
N ARG A 306 19.15 4.25 -16.76
CA ARG A 306 20.45 4.95 -16.94
C ARG A 306 20.34 6.22 -17.80
N ASN A 307 19.46 6.22 -18.82
CA ASN A 307 19.38 7.32 -19.79
C ASN A 307 18.56 8.53 -19.29
N LYS A 308 18.17 8.57 -18.02
CA LYS A 308 17.34 9.64 -17.42
C LYS A 308 17.97 10.23 -16.14
N SER A 309 19.26 9.94 -15.89
CA SER A 309 20.02 10.54 -14.79
C SER A 309 20.54 11.94 -15.15
#